data_bbf78c90b0a48e28e6330bf53151add1
#
_entry.id   bbf78c90b0a48e28e6330bf53151add1
#
_cell.length_a   1.000
_cell.length_b   1.000
_cell.length_c   1.000
_cell.angle_alpha   90.00
_cell.angle_beta   90.00
_cell.angle_gamma   90.00
#
_symmetry.space_group_name_H-M   'P 1'
#
loop_
_entity.id
_entity.type
_entity.pdbx_description
1 polymer ?
#
loop_
_entity_poly.entity_id
_entity_poly.type
_entity_poly.pdbx_seq_one_letter_code
_entity_poly.pdbx_strand_id
1 'polypeptide(L)'
;MADIPCLVTTEMNNMLQMVYTREEVDRAVFQMEALKAPGPDGLLLLFFQHYWKIIGDEVSVAILNCLNLGSFPQSSNNTFITLIPKVKSPSLVSKFRPISLCNTFYKIVSKVVANRLKGILPNLISESQSAFQTDKAISDNILVAFETLHHMKNQKLKKKGFPGFKA
;
A
#
# COMPACT_ATOMS: atom_id res chain seq x y z
N MET A 1 -12.71 -4.46 -27.19
CA MET A 1 -12.21 -4.35 -25.81
C MET A 1 -12.50 -5.68 -25.14
N ALA A 2 -11.51 -6.34 -24.55
CA ALA A 2 -11.78 -7.53 -23.75
C ALA A 2 -12.54 -7.08 -22.50
N ASP A 3 -13.70 -7.69 -22.23
CA ASP A 3 -14.45 -7.43 -21.01
C ASP A 3 -13.59 -7.84 -19.81
N ILE A 4 -13.34 -6.88 -18.92
CA ILE A 4 -12.66 -7.15 -17.66
C ILE A 4 -13.67 -7.88 -16.77
N PRO A 5 -13.42 -9.14 -16.37
CA PRO A 5 -14.37 -9.88 -15.55
C PRO A 5 -14.52 -9.21 -14.17
N CYS A 6 -15.74 -9.21 -13.64
CA CYS A 6 -16.00 -8.77 -12.27
C CYS A 6 -15.44 -9.83 -11.31
N LEU A 7 -14.29 -9.52 -10.68
CA LEU A 7 -13.62 -10.43 -9.75
C LEU A 7 -14.06 -10.25 -8.29
N VAL A 8 -14.69 -9.10 -7.96
CA VAL A 8 -15.18 -8.82 -6.61
C VAL A 8 -16.50 -9.56 -6.39
N THR A 9 -16.51 -10.51 -5.48
CA THR A 9 -17.72 -11.25 -5.11
C THR A 9 -18.60 -10.45 -4.13
N THR A 10 -19.85 -10.87 -3.99
CA THR A 10 -20.78 -10.28 -3.00
C THR A 10 -20.23 -10.44 -1.59
N GLU A 11 -19.61 -11.56 -1.25
CA GLU A 11 -19.03 -11.83 0.06
C GLU A 11 -17.86 -10.89 0.34
N MET A 12 -16.96 -10.66 -0.65
CA MET A 12 -15.86 -9.71 -0.54
C MET A 12 -16.38 -8.29 -0.31
N ASN A 13 -17.42 -7.88 -1.05
CA ASN A 13 -18.02 -6.57 -0.90
C ASN A 13 -18.68 -6.41 0.48
N ASN A 14 -19.42 -7.40 0.94
CA ASN A 14 -20.02 -7.40 2.28
C ASN A 14 -18.94 -7.27 3.35
N MET A 15 -17.83 -8.01 3.25
CA MET A 15 -16.70 -7.92 4.17
C MET A 15 -16.07 -6.51 4.20
N LEU A 16 -15.93 -5.86 3.04
CA LEU A 16 -15.40 -4.50 2.98
C LEU A 16 -16.36 -3.46 3.58
N GLN A 17 -17.67 -3.69 3.48
CA GLN A 17 -18.71 -2.77 3.97
C GLN A 17 -19.08 -2.99 5.44
N MET A 18 -18.55 -4.01 6.10
CA MET A 18 -18.78 -4.21 7.53
C MET A 18 -18.39 -2.97 8.34
N VAL A 19 -19.12 -2.71 9.42
CA VAL A 19 -18.79 -1.64 10.37
C VAL A 19 -17.36 -1.84 10.89
N TYR A 20 -16.59 -0.77 10.93
CA TYR A 20 -15.22 -0.79 11.46
C TYR A 20 -15.24 -0.91 12.97
N THR A 21 -14.31 -1.69 13.52
CA THR A 21 -14.24 -1.98 14.95
C THR A 21 -13.02 -1.35 15.62
N ARG A 22 -13.04 -1.29 16.93
CA ARG A 22 -11.94 -0.79 17.75
C ARG A 22 -10.67 -1.64 17.55
N GLU A 23 -10.81 -2.94 17.46
CA GLU A 23 -9.70 -3.88 17.29
C GLU A 23 -8.96 -3.66 15.99
N GLU A 24 -9.66 -3.22 14.93
CA GLU A 24 -9.04 -2.87 13.65
C GLU A 24 -8.18 -1.60 13.78
N VAL A 25 -8.65 -0.63 14.56
CA VAL A 25 -7.89 0.59 14.83
C VAL A 25 -6.66 0.27 15.66
N ASP A 26 -6.81 -0.46 16.76
CA ASP A 26 -5.70 -0.88 17.62
C ASP A 26 -4.64 -1.63 16.82
N ARG A 27 -5.05 -2.60 16.01
CA ARG A 27 -4.16 -3.35 15.13
C ARG A 27 -3.43 -2.43 14.15
N ALA A 28 -4.11 -1.47 13.55
CA ALA A 28 -3.50 -0.53 12.60
C ALA A 28 -2.42 0.32 13.28
N VAL A 29 -2.70 0.86 14.47
CA VAL A 29 -1.76 1.68 15.23
C VAL A 29 -0.48 0.92 15.56
N PHE A 30 -0.59 -0.31 16.07
CA PHE A 30 0.57 -1.09 16.50
C PHE A 30 1.30 -1.81 15.35
N GLN A 31 0.69 -1.93 14.16
CA GLN A 31 1.37 -2.43 12.95
C GLN A 31 2.21 -1.37 12.23
N MET A 32 2.01 -0.11 12.54
CA MET A 32 2.72 0.98 11.87
C MET A 32 4.05 1.26 12.59
N GLU A 33 5.05 1.67 11.79
CA GLU A 33 6.37 2.06 12.31
C GLU A 33 6.27 3.37 13.12
N ALA A 34 6.76 3.33 14.36
CA ALA A 34 6.63 4.40 15.34
C ALA A 34 7.30 5.72 14.94
N LEU A 35 8.46 5.65 14.25
CA LEU A 35 9.33 6.79 13.95
C LEU A 35 9.15 7.37 12.52
N LYS A 36 8.05 7.05 11.84
CA LYS A 36 7.77 7.70 10.54
C LYS A 36 7.62 9.20 10.69
N ALA A 37 8.17 9.94 9.71
CA ALA A 37 8.14 11.39 9.68
C ALA A 37 6.71 11.94 9.93
N PRO A 38 6.55 12.94 10.81
CA PRO A 38 5.26 13.54 11.12
C PRO A 38 4.73 14.35 9.93
N GLY A 39 3.42 14.63 9.94
CA GLY A 39 2.77 15.57 9.05
C GLY A 39 2.71 16.98 9.65
N PRO A 40 1.76 17.81 9.16
CA PRO A 40 1.50 19.14 9.70
C PRO A 40 1.13 19.18 11.18
N ASP A 41 0.62 18.05 11.73
CA ASP A 41 0.31 17.88 13.15
C ASP A 41 1.56 17.83 14.05
N GLY A 42 2.74 17.62 13.48
CA GLY A 42 4.00 17.50 14.23
C GLY A 42 4.07 16.24 15.12
N LEU A 43 3.08 15.34 15.07
CA LEU A 43 2.98 14.19 15.94
C LEU A 43 3.55 12.94 15.27
N LEU A 44 4.45 12.26 15.99
CA LEU A 44 4.93 10.92 15.62
C LEU A 44 3.92 9.86 16.06
N LEU A 45 3.84 8.77 15.33
CA LEU A 45 3.02 7.63 15.75
C LEU A 45 3.49 7.05 17.09
N LEU A 46 4.78 7.17 17.40
CA LEU A 46 5.34 6.80 18.71
C LEU A 46 4.57 7.40 19.88
N PHE A 47 4.15 8.67 19.76
CA PHE A 47 3.33 9.33 20.79
C PHE A 47 2.01 8.58 21.01
N PHE A 48 1.30 8.24 19.95
CA PHE A 48 0.04 7.51 20.03
C PHE A 48 0.26 6.11 20.62
N GLN A 49 1.26 5.38 20.17
CA GLN A 49 1.54 4.04 20.69
C GLN A 49 1.92 4.06 22.17
N HIS A 50 2.73 5.03 22.58
CA HIS A 50 3.19 5.15 23.98
C HIS A 50 2.05 5.50 24.94
N TYR A 51 1.19 6.45 24.55
CA TYR A 51 0.09 6.92 25.37
C TYR A 51 -1.25 6.26 25.04
N TRP A 52 -1.24 5.15 24.29
CA TRP A 52 -2.47 4.50 23.81
C TRP A 52 -3.45 4.12 24.91
N LYS A 53 -2.94 3.74 26.08
CA LYS A 53 -3.76 3.42 27.25
C LYS A 53 -4.55 4.62 27.80
N ILE A 54 -4.11 5.84 27.50
CA ILE A 54 -4.73 7.09 27.99
C ILE A 54 -5.62 7.68 26.90
N ILE A 55 -5.12 7.83 25.68
CA ILE A 55 -5.81 8.56 24.60
C ILE A 55 -6.51 7.64 23.60
N GLY A 56 -6.27 6.34 23.66
CA GLY A 56 -6.68 5.39 22.62
C GLY A 56 -8.19 5.31 22.43
N ASP A 57 -8.98 5.50 23.51
CA ASP A 57 -10.44 5.47 23.43
C ASP A 57 -10.97 6.65 22.61
N GLU A 58 -10.53 7.85 22.90
CA GLU A 58 -10.95 9.06 22.19
C GLU A 58 -10.49 9.05 20.72
N VAL A 59 -9.22 8.68 20.51
CA VAL A 59 -8.66 8.58 19.15
C VAL A 59 -9.40 7.53 18.32
N SER A 60 -9.73 6.37 18.92
CA SER A 60 -10.45 5.32 18.20
C SER A 60 -11.87 5.74 17.86
N VAL A 61 -12.58 6.39 18.79
CA VAL A 61 -13.93 6.95 18.53
C VAL A 61 -13.87 7.93 17.35
N ALA A 62 -12.89 8.83 17.34
CA ALA A 62 -12.72 9.79 16.25
C ALA A 62 -12.46 9.09 14.90
N ILE A 63 -11.60 8.05 14.87
CA ILE A 63 -11.29 7.27 13.67
C ILE A 63 -12.53 6.49 13.20
N LEU A 64 -13.24 5.83 14.11
CA LEU A 64 -14.44 5.06 13.77
C LEU A 64 -15.56 5.95 13.24
N ASN A 65 -15.71 7.16 13.77
CA ASN A 65 -16.65 8.14 13.23
C ASN A 65 -16.28 8.53 11.79
N CYS A 66 -15.00 8.73 11.50
CA CYS A 66 -14.56 8.99 10.13
C CYS A 66 -14.86 7.82 9.19
N LEU A 67 -14.57 6.59 9.62
CA LEU A 67 -14.70 5.40 8.79
C LEU A 67 -16.16 4.97 8.58
N ASN A 68 -16.99 5.02 9.64
CA ASN A 68 -18.34 4.52 9.59
C ASN A 68 -19.36 5.58 9.15
N LEU A 69 -19.10 6.87 9.43
CA LEU A 69 -19.99 7.97 9.07
C LEU A 69 -19.55 8.75 7.83
N GLY A 70 -18.35 8.48 7.32
CA GLY A 70 -17.78 9.18 6.16
C GLY A 70 -17.42 10.65 6.45
N SER A 71 -17.38 11.06 7.72
CA SER A 71 -17.08 12.44 8.12
C SER A 71 -15.59 12.60 8.43
N PHE A 72 -14.84 13.13 7.47
CA PHE A 72 -13.40 13.36 7.65
C PHE A 72 -13.14 14.85 8.01
N PRO A 73 -12.48 15.17 9.13
CA PRO A 73 -12.15 16.54 9.47
C PRO A 73 -11.26 17.18 8.41
N GLN A 74 -11.66 18.35 7.89
CA GLN A 74 -10.96 18.99 6.76
C GLN A 74 -9.48 19.26 7.05
N SER A 75 -9.14 19.68 8.28
CA SER A 75 -7.75 19.91 8.71
C SER A 75 -6.90 18.64 8.74
N SER A 76 -7.51 17.46 8.91
CA SER A 76 -6.79 16.19 8.97
C SER A 76 -6.23 15.74 7.61
N ASN A 77 -6.74 16.32 6.51
CA ASN A 77 -6.26 16.03 5.15
C ASN A 77 -5.09 16.95 4.73
N ASN A 78 -4.70 17.91 5.56
CA ASN A 78 -3.56 18.77 5.26
C ASN A 78 -2.27 17.95 5.21
N THR A 79 -1.42 18.25 4.22
CA THR A 79 -0.22 17.47 3.93
C THR A 79 0.93 18.39 3.53
N PHE A 80 2.11 18.20 4.11
CA PHE A 80 3.33 18.81 3.60
C PHE A 80 3.91 17.99 2.46
N ILE A 81 4.39 18.65 1.42
CA ILE A 81 5.15 18.01 0.36
C ILE A 81 6.63 18.32 0.56
N THR A 82 7.41 17.28 0.83
CA THR A 82 8.87 17.38 0.96
C THR A 82 9.54 16.83 -0.29
N LEU A 83 10.52 17.58 -0.80
CA LEU A 83 11.27 17.21 -2.00
C LEU A 83 12.58 16.52 -1.59
N ILE A 84 12.73 15.25 -1.93
CA ILE A 84 13.95 14.48 -1.67
C ILE A 84 14.77 14.39 -2.96
N PRO A 85 16.07 14.77 -2.95
CA PRO A 85 16.91 14.69 -4.14
C PRO A 85 17.15 13.24 -4.57
N LYS A 86 17.00 12.96 -5.88
CA LYS A 86 17.33 11.68 -6.50
C LYS A 86 18.83 11.56 -6.81
N VAL A 87 19.50 12.67 -6.94
CA VAL A 87 20.91 12.78 -7.33
C VAL A 87 21.62 13.84 -6.48
N LYS A 88 22.94 13.77 -6.42
CA LYS A 88 23.77 14.76 -5.74
C LYS A 88 23.66 16.10 -6.48
N SER A 89 23.35 17.18 -5.76
CA SER A 89 23.21 18.56 -6.31
C SER A 89 22.18 18.65 -7.46
N PRO A 90 20.90 18.40 -7.23
CA PRO A 90 19.88 18.47 -8.26
C PRO A 90 19.60 19.92 -8.69
N SER A 91 19.61 20.19 -9.99
CA SER A 91 19.32 21.51 -10.59
C SER A 91 17.91 21.62 -11.20
N LEU A 92 17.20 20.49 -11.36
CA LEU A 92 15.88 20.43 -11.98
C LEU A 92 14.87 19.76 -11.04
N VAL A 93 13.61 20.22 -11.07
CA VAL A 93 12.52 19.67 -10.26
C VAL A 93 12.32 18.16 -10.52
N SER A 94 12.50 17.71 -11.74
CA SER A 94 12.41 16.28 -12.12
C SER A 94 13.42 15.38 -11.40
N LYS A 95 14.50 15.96 -10.86
CA LYS A 95 15.53 15.28 -10.07
C LYS A 95 15.18 15.15 -8.59
N PHE A 96 14.00 15.57 -8.17
CA PHE A 96 13.47 15.37 -6.83
C PHE A 96 12.34 14.34 -6.83
N ARG A 97 12.12 13.70 -5.68
CA ARG A 97 10.94 12.88 -5.39
C ARG A 97 10.05 13.67 -4.45
N PRO A 98 8.82 14.03 -4.84
CA PRO A 98 7.86 14.57 -3.90
C PRO A 98 7.40 13.46 -2.95
N ILE A 99 7.47 13.72 -1.64
CA ILE A 99 6.96 12.83 -0.60
C ILE A 99 5.92 13.59 0.20
N SER A 100 4.73 13.02 0.34
CA SER A 100 3.64 13.57 1.13
C SER A 100 3.80 13.17 2.60
N LEU A 101 3.88 14.17 3.48
CA LEU A 101 3.90 14.00 4.93
C LEU A 101 2.51 14.29 5.47
N CYS A 102 1.69 13.24 5.56
CA CYS A 102 0.33 13.33 6.07
C CYS A 102 0.30 13.31 7.60
N ASN A 103 -0.77 13.85 8.19
CA ASN A 103 -1.04 13.77 9.62
C ASN A 103 -1.12 12.32 10.11
N THR A 104 -0.74 12.08 11.36
CA THR A 104 -0.76 10.73 11.94
C THR A 104 -2.16 10.16 11.99
N PHE A 105 -3.17 10.98 12.28
CA PHE A 105 -4.59 10.58 12.22
C PHE A 105 -4.97 10.01 10.83
N TYR A 106 -4.63 10.72 9.75
CA TYR A 106 -4.86 10.25 8.37
C TYR A 106 -4.15 8.92 8.08
N LYS A 107 -2.92 8.78 8.56
CA LYS A 107 -2.15 7.54 8.39
C LYS A 107 -2.83 6.34 9.05
N ILE A 108 -3.39 6.52 10.26
CA ILE A 108 -4.10 5.46 10.97
C ILE A 108 -5.37 5.07 10.21
N VAL A 109 -6.21 6.05 9.80
CA VAL A 109 -7.41 5.80 9.00
C VAL A 109 -7.07 5.02 7.72
N SER A 110 -6.08 5.50 6.97
CA SER A 110 -5.62 4.84 5.74
C SER A 110 -5.11 3.41 5.99
N LYS A 111 -4.43 3.17 7.12
CA LYS A 111 -3.91 1.86 7.49
C LYS A 111 -5.04 0.87 7.82
N VAL A 112 -6.09 1.31 8.50
CA VAL A 112 -7.28 0.48 8.79
C VAL A 112 -7.92 0.02 7.47
N VAL A 113 -8.18 0.95 6.55
CA VAL A 113 -8.75 0.64 5.22
C VAL A 113 -7.83 -0.31 4.44
N ALA A 114 -6.52 -0.03 4.41
CA ALA A 114 -5.54 -0.87 3.74
C ALA A 114 -5.48 -2.30 4.30
N ASN A 115 -5.66 -2.46 5.61
CA ASN A 115 -5.69 -3.79 6.25
C ASN A 115 -6.89 -4.62 5.78
N ARG A 116 -8.08 -4.02 5.63
CA ARG A 116 -9.23 -4.73 5.05
C ARG A 116 -9.01 -5.12 3.60
N LEU A 117 -8.50 -4.18 2.77
CA LEU A 117 -8.21 -4.45 1.37
C LEU A 117 -7.20 -5.57 1.19
N LYS A 118 -6.18 -5.67 2.06
CA LYS A 118 -5.19 -6.75 2.00
C LYS A 118 -5.81 -8.15 2.05
N GLY A 119 -6.95 -8.31 2.72
CA GLY A 119 -7.64 -9.60 2.82
C GLY A 119 -8.18 -10.11 1.49
N ILE A 120 -8.53 -9.22 0.57
CA ILE A 120 -9.14 -9.57 -0.72
C ILE A 120 -8.19 -9.43 -1.91
N LEU A 121 -7.16 -8.59 -1.80
CA LEU A 121 -6.22 -8.30 -2.89
C LEU A 121 -5.61 -9.55 -3.55
N PRO A 122 -5.20 -10.61 -2.82
CA PRO A 122 -4.64 -11.81 -3.43
C PRO A 122 -5.58 -12.50 -4.43
N ASN A 123 -6.89 -12.36 -4.25
CA ASN A 123 -7.90 -12.94 -5.14
C ASN A 123 -8.21 -12.07 -6.37
N LEU A 124 -7.82 -10.78 -6.32
CA LEU A 124 -8.12 -9.81 -7.36
C LEU A 124 -6.95 -9.51 -8.28
N ILE A 125 -5.74 -9.77 -7.81
CA ILE A 125 -4.51 -9.39 -8.50
C ILE A 125 -3.87 -10.63 -9.13
N SER A 126 -3.46 -10.49 -10.39
CA SER A 126 -2.78 -11.55 -11.13
C SER A 126 -1.55 -12.07 -10.39
N GLU A 127 -1.28 -13.37 -10.48
CA GLU A 127 -0.11 -14.01 -9.89
C GLU A 127 1.22 -13.43 -10.42
N SER A 128 1.21 -12.88 -11.62
CA SER A 128 2.38 -12.22 -12.23
C SER A 128 2.71 -10.84 -11.62
N GLN A 129 1.78 -10.25 -10.85
CA GLN A 129 2.00 -8.97 -10.19
C GLN A 129 2.75 -9.19 -8.87
N SER A 130 3.96 -8.66 -8.77
CA SER A 130 4.79 -8.73 -7.55
C SER A 130 4.83 -7.43 -6.76
N ALA A 131 4.65 -6.28 -7.41
CA ALA A 131 4.72 -4.98 -6.73
C ALA A 131 3.56 -4.80 -5.74
N PHE A 132 3.89 -4.39 -4.50
CA PHE A 132 2.94 -4.12 -3.40
C PHE A 132 2.12 -5.33 -2.94
N GLN A 133 2.52 -6.55 -3.32
CA GLN A 133 1.93 -7.80 -2.84
C GLN A 133 2.67 -8.28 -1.58
N THR A 134 1.90 -8.86 -0.64
CA THR A 134 2.50 -9.53 0.52
C THR A 134 3.24 -10.78 0.06
N ASP A 135 4.43 -11.02 0.60
CA ASP A 135 5.27 -12.19 0.35
C ASP A 135 5.74 -12.36 -1.12
N LYS A 136 5.64 -11.30 -1.95
CA LYS A 136 6.22 -11.26 -3.30
C LYS A 136 7.27 -10.17 -3.41
N ALA A 137 8.42 -10.52 -3.97
CA ALA A 137 9.48 -9.58 -4.27
C ALA A 137 9.52 -9.25 -5.78
N ILE A 138 9.91 -8.02 -6.13
CA ILE A 138 10.10 -7.63 -7.54
C ILE A 138 11.18 -8.51 -8.20
N SER A 139 12.16 -8.97 -7.41
CA SER A 139 13.20 -9.91 -7.84
C SER A 139 12.65 -11.24 -8.35
N ASP A 140 11.48 -11.70 -7.89
CA ASP A 140 10.89 -12.98 -8.30
C ASP A 140 10.56 -12.97 -9.80
N ASN A 141 10.01 -11.87 -10.32
CA ASN A 141 9.74 -11.73 -11.75
C ASN A 141 11.04 -11.67 -12.59
N ILE A 142 12.09 -11.04 -12.04
CA ILE A 142 13.40 -11.00 -12.69
C ILE A 142 14.00 -12.40 -12.75
N LEU A 143 13.88 -13.17 -11.67
CA LEU A 143 14.40 -14.54 -11.58
C LEU A 143 13.68 -15.45 -12.57
N VAL A 144 12.34 -15.39 -12.64
CA VAL A 144 11.54 -16.16 -13.61
C VAL A 144 11.95 -15.83 -15.04
N ALA A 145 12.13 -14.55 -15.38
CA ALA A 145 12.60 -14.13 -16.70
C ALA A 145 14.01 -14.67 -16.99
N PHE A 146 14.92 -14.59 -16.02
CA PHE A 146 16.28 -15.10 -16.14
C PHE A 146 16.31 -16.62 -16.36
N GLU A 147 15.57 -17.39 -15.55
CA GLU A 147 15.47 -18.85 -15.67
C GLU A 147 14.88 -19.25 -17.03
N THR A 148 13.83 -18.54 -17.48
CA THR A 148 13.21 -18.79 -18.78
C THR A 148 14.23 -18.57 -19.92
N LEU A 149 14.95 -17.45 -19.89
CA LEU A 149 15.99 -17.16 -20.91
C LEU A 149 17.15 -18.15 -20.85
N HIS A 150 17.57 -18.54 -19.64
CA HIS A 150 18.61 -19.54 -19.44
C HIS A 150 18.20 -20.91 -19.97
N HIS A 151 16.95 -21.32 -19.68
CA HIS A 151 16.38 -22.57 -20.21
C HIS A 151 16.32 -22.55 -21.75
N MET A 152 15.82 -21.47 -22.34
CA MET A 152 15.77 -21.29 -23.81
C MET A 152 17.16 -21.34 -24.43
N LYS A 153 18.17 -20.73 -23.81
CA LYS A 153 19.56 -20.76 -24.29
C LYS A 153 20.18 -22.15 -24.24
N ASN A 154 19.85 -22.95 -23.25
CA ASN A 154 20.37 -24.29 -23.01
C ASN A 154 19.61 -25.39 -23.77
N GLN A 155 18.36 -25.14 -24.16
CA GLN A 155 17.67 -26.01 -25.10
C GLN A 155 18.36 -25.86 -26.44
N LYS A 156 19.07 -26.92 -26.89
CA LYS A 156 19.53 -27.03 -28.28
C LYS A 156 18.27 -26.96 -29.15
N LEU A 157 17.97 -25.76 -29.69
CA LEU A 157 16.84 -25.51 -30.56
C LEU A 157 16.90 -26.50 -31.76
N LYS A 158 16.18 -27.60 -31.69
CA LYS A 158 15.71 -28.29 -32.87
C LYS A 158 14.89 -27.25 -33.63
N LYS A 159 15.33 -26.92 -34.86
CA LYS A 159 14.80 -25.94 -35.82
C LYS A 159 13.25 -25.90 -35.92
N LYS A 160 12.57 -25.40 -34.93
CA LYS A 160 11.20 -24.91 -35.05
C LYS A 160 11.16 -23.59 -34.31
N GLY A 161 11.18 -22.51 -35.09
CA GLY A 161 11.14 -21.16 -34.57
C GLY A 161 9.90 -20.98 -33.69
N PHE A 162 10.07 -20.39 -32.51
CA PHE A 162 8.97 -19.89 -31.69
C PHE A 162 8.30 -18.77 -32.48
N PRO A 163 6.97 -18.82 -32.69
CA PRO A 163 6.27 -17.70 -33.31
C PRO A 163 6.25 -16.55 -32.32
N GLY A 164 7.04 -15.51 -32.56
CA GLY A 164 6.98 -14.29 -31.76
C GLY A 164 8.27 -13.46 -31.63
N PHE A 165 9.43 -14.02 -31.86
CA PHE A 165 10.67 -13.23 -31.89
C PHE A 165 11.27 -13.22 -33.33
N LYS A 166 10.96 -12.14 -34.06
CA LYS A 166 11.78 -11.75 -35.21
C LYS A 166 12.90 -10.85 -34.67
N ALA A 167 14.14 -11.23 -35.01
CA ALA A 167 15.33 -10.41 -34.83
C ALA A 167 15.25 -9.12 -35.62
#